data_2108324af766498726da50e36cd43aec
#
_entry.id   2108324af766498726da50e36cd43aec
#
_cell.length_a   1.000
_cell.length_b   1.000
_cell.length_c   1.000
_cell.angle_alpha   90.00
_cell.angle_beta   90.00
_cell.angle_gamma   90.00
#
_symmetry.space_group_name_H-M   'P 1'
#
loop_
_entity.id
_entity.type
_entity.pdbx_description
1 polymer ?
#
loop_
_entity_poly.entity_id
_entity_poly.type
_entity_poly.pdbx_seq_one_letter_code
_entity_poly.pdbx_strand_id
1 'polypeptide(L)'
;MPFTFLDRERIVAKPGYNRWLVPPAALAIHLCIGQIYAYSVFNKPMTQIIGIDHSAEADWELTTLGWIFSIALFSLGASAALFGQWLERVGPRKAMFAAALAFSGGFLVASLGIHLHQIWLVYLGHGVLGGIGLGIGYISPVSTLMKWFPDKPGMATGMAIMGFGGGAMIASPMAVGLMNFYSSPSSTGVGETFLTMGLIYFLFMMFGMLIIRIPPENYRLAVNKEKSVKKEPFVNANQAVKTPQFYLLFTVLALNVTAGIGVLGQASVMIQEMFSIQSVPEHLVVGAAAAGGFVGLLSIFNMLGRFFWSSLSDQLGRKNTFSIFFLLGALLYILVPFAGSQGNVLLFIGFFALIISMYGGGFATIPAYLKDLFGTKQVGAIHGRLLLAWSLAALLGPVLVNYIRAYQINSMGLAPAEAYSTTMYIMAA
;
A
#
# COMPACT_ATOMS: atom_id res chain seq x y z
N MET A 1 -8.11 -32.04 16.36
CA MET A 1 -7.37 -31.06 15.53
C MET A 1 -7.16 -29.80 16.36
N PRO A 2 -5.95 -29.31 16.59
CA PRO A 2 -5.67 -28.28 17.62
C PRO A 2 -6.15 -26.86 17.34
N PHE A 3 -6.63 -26.53 16.12
CA PHE A 3 -6.96 -25.15 15.74
C PHE A 3 -8.39 -24.97 15.20
N THR A 4 -9.39 -25.66 15.80
CA THR A 4 -10.80 -25.53 15.36
C THR A 4 -11.37 -24.12 15.52
N PHE A 5 -10.76 -23.23 16.32
CA PHE A 5 -11.17 -21.83 16.47
C PHE A 5 -10.95 -20.99 15.18
N LEU A 6 -10.11 -21.46 14.25
CA LEU A 6 -9.87 -20.84 12.94
C LEU A 6 -10.93 -21.23 11.90
N ASP A 7 -11.77 -22.23 12.19
CA ASP A 7 -12.71 -22.76 11.21
C ASP A 7 -13.80 -21.74 10.87
N ARG A 8 -14.19 -21.73 9.59
CA ARG A 8 -15.12 -20.75 9.03
C ARG A 8 -16.47 -20.75 9.72
N GLU A 9 -16.96 -21.92 10.11
CA GLU A 9 -18.27 -22.11 10.79
C GLU A 9 -18.32 -21.39 12.14
N ARG A 10 -17.20 -21.31 12.84
CA ARG A 10 -17.09 -20.69 14.17
C ARG A 10 -17.04 -19.18 14.15
N ILE A 11 -16.84 -18.59 12.99
CA ILE A 11 -16.76 -17.12 12.82
C ILE A 11 -18.01 -16.53 12.22
N VAL A 12 -19.03 -17.33 11.92
CA VAL A 12 -20.33 -16.84 11.50
C VAL A 12 -20.94 -16.04 12.66
N ALA A 13 -21.33 -14.81 12.36
CA ALA A 13 -21.93 -13.93 13.35
C ALA A 13 -23.32 -14.41 13.77
N LYS A 14 -23.65 -14.27 15.06
CA LYS A 14 -25.00 -14.53 15.56
C LYS A 14 -26.01 -13.49 15.01
N PRO A 15 -27.31 -13.83 14.94
CA PRO A 15 -28.36 -12.84 14.62
C PRO A 15 -28.24 -11.61 15.52
N GLY A 16 -28.41 -10.40 14.94
CA GLY A 16 -28.30 -9.15 15.69
C GLY A 16 -26.88 -8.62 15.88
N TYR A 17 -25.85 -9.28 15.32
CA TYR A 17 -24.48 -8.80 15.40
C TYR A 17 -24.32 -7.44 14.71
N ASN A 18 -23.71 -6.47 15.42
CA ASN A 18 -23.46 -5.15 14.87
C ASN A 18 -22.31 -5.19 13.85
N ARG A 19 -22.62 -4.96 12.57
CA ARG A 19 -21.66 -4.96 11.47
C ARG A 19 -20.51 -3.95 11.64
N TRP A 20 -20.72 -2.88 12.41
CA TRP A 20 -19.70 -1.85 12.67
C TRP A 20 -18.56 -2.30 13.57
N LEU A 21 -18.66 -3.49 14.16
CA LEU A 21 -17.55 -4.10 14.91
C LEU A 21 -16.53 -4.80 14.00
N VAL A 22 -16.81 -4.94 12.70
CA VAL A 22 -15.91 -5.61 11.73
C VAL A 22 -14.83 -4.66 11.18
N PRO A 23 -15.11 -3.37 10.85
CA PRO A 23 -14.09 -2.44 10.38
C PRO A 23 -12.84 -2.33 11.26
N PRO A 24 -12.91 -2.29 12.61
CA PRO A 24 -11.73 -2.30 13.47
C PRO A 24 -10.81 -3.52 13.28
N ALA A 25 -11.39 -4.71 13.00
CA ALA A 25 -10.59 -5.89 12.69
C ALA A 25 -9.80 -5.74 11.38
N ALA A 26 -10.44 -5.18 10.35
CA ALA A 26 -9.80 -4.88 9.07
C ALA A 26 -8.70 -3.82 9.24
N LEU A 27 -8.99 -2.77 10.00
CA LEU A 27 -8.06 -1.66 10.27
C LEU A 27 -6.80 -2.15 10.99
N ALA A 28 -6.95 -3.02 12.00
CA ALA A 28 -5.82 -3.59 12.73
C ALA A 28 -4.83 -4.33 11.80
N ILE A 29 -5.34 -5.11 10.84
CA ILE A 29 -4.50 -5.77 9.84
C ILE A 29 -3.87 -4.75 8.90
N HIS A 30 -4.67 -3.85 8.32
CA HIS A 30 -4.21 -2.94 7.28
C HIS A 30 -3.23 -1.88 7.78
N LEU A 31 -3.34 -1.42 9.03
CA LEU A 31 -2.36 -0.52 9.63
C LEU A 31 -0.98 -1.20 9.76
N CYS A 32 -0.96 -2.49 10.17
CA CYS A 32 0.29 -3.24 10.26
C CYS A 32 0.94 -3.42 8.89
N ILE A 33 0.19 -3.95 7.91
CA ILE A 33 0.74 -4.22 6.58
C ILE A 33 1.02 -2.94 5.78
N GLY A 34 0.37 -1.82 6.10
CA GLY A 34 0.62 -0.50 5.54
C GLY A 34 2.00 0.09 5.89
N GLN A 35 2.71 -0.52 6.85
CA GLN A 35 4.11 -0.21 7.17
C GLN A 35 5.01 -0.21 5.93
N ILE A 36 4.71 -1.00 4.92
CA ILE A 36 5.52 -1.09 3.70
C ILE A 36 5.79 0.29 3.07
N TYR A 37 4.88 1.25 3.20
CA TYR A 37 5.08 2.61 2.71
C TYR A 37 6.02 3.46 3.58
N ALA A 38 6.36 3.01 4.79
CA ALA A 38 7.38 3.62 5.63
C ALA A 38 8.77 3.02 5.40
N TYR A 39 8.90 2.01 4.50
CA TYR A 39 10.15 1.26 4.35
C TYR A 39 11.37 2.15 4.07
N SER A 40 11.18 3.26 3.35
CA SER A 40 12.25 4.20 3.00
C SER A 40 13.02 4.79 4.20
N VAL A 41 12.45 4.78 5.41
CA VAL A 41 13.15 5.27 6.62
C VAL A 41 14.32 4.38 7.04
N PHE A 42 14.32 3.12 6.61
CA PHE A 42 15.39 2.16 6.89
C PHE A 42 16.54 2.24 5.89
N ASN A 43 16.33 2.80 4.70
CA ASN A 43 17.32 2.77 3.62
C ASN A 43 18.67 3.33 4.04
N LYS A 44 18.70 4.57 4.56
CA LYS A 44 19.95 5.21 4.98
C LYS A 44 20.64 4.47 6.16
N PRO A 45 19.95 4.13 7.27
CA PRO A 45 20.55 3.34 8.33
C PRO A 45 21.07 1.97 7.86
N MET A 46 20.44 1.34 6.88
CA MET A 46 20.88 0.06 6.32
C MET A 46 22.13 0.18 5.43
N THR A 47 22.45 1.35 4.90
CA THR A 47 23.73 1.59 4.21
C THR A 47 24.89 1.88 5.16
N GLN A 48 24.68 1.76 6.47
CA GLN A 48 25.64 2.12 7.51
C GLN A 48 25.74 1.05 8.61
N ILE A 49 25.31 -0.19 8.35
CA ILE A 49 25.26 -1.25 9.38
C ILE A 49 26.64 -1.59 9.92
N ILE A 50 27.67 -1.60 9.07
CA ILE A 50 29.04 -1.90 9.43
C ILE A 50 29.77 -0.62 9.87
N GLY A 51 29.60 0.46 9.11
CA GLY A 51 30.30 1.73 9.36
C GLY A 51 29.70 2.57 10.49
N ILE A 52 28.46 2.28 10.91
CA ILE A 52 27.64 2.95 11.95
C ILE A 52 27.36 4.43 11.63
N ASP A 53 28.37 5.30 11.68
CA ASP A 53 28.25 6.74 11.42
C ASP A 53 28.43 7.11 9.94
N HIS A 54 28.99 6.22 9.15
CA HIS A 54 29.28 6.39 7.71
C HIS A 54 29.09 5.06 6.99
N SER A 55 28.96 5.10 5.66
CA SER A 55 28.89 3.87 4.86
C SER A 55 30.31 3.33 4.67
N ALA A 56 30.55 2.08 5.11
CA ALA A 56 31.78 1.35 4.86
C ALA A 56 31.72 0.67 3.48
N GLU A 57 32.86 0.27 2.92
CA GLU A 57 32.94 -0.40 1.62
C GLU A 57 32.14 -1.73 1.57
N ALA A 58 32.06 -2.41 2.72
CA ALA A 58 31.30 -3.66 2.84
C ALA A 58 29.82 -3.47 3.17
N ASP A 59 29.35 -2.24 3.40
CA ASP A 59 27.94 -1.95 3.62
C ASP A 59 27.12 -2.11 2.32
N TRP A 60 25.82 -2.30 2.48
CA TRP A 60 24.93 -2.46 1.32
C TRP A 60 24.69 -1.13 0.61
N GLU A 61 24.74 -1.17 -0.72
CA GLU A 61 24.39 -0.03 -1.54
C GLU A 61 22.87 0.24 -1.53
N LEU A 62 22.50 1.50 -1.68
CA LEU A 62 21.09 1.92 -1.76
C LEU A 62 20.34 1.23 -2.91
N THR A 63 21.01 0.97 -4.03
CA THR A 63 20.47 0.23 -5.18
C THR A 63 20.06 -1.20 -4.81
N THR A 64 20.90 -1.89 -4.03
CA THR A 64 20.66 -3.22 -3.47
C THR A 64 19.46 -3.21 -2.51
N LEU A 65 19.41 -2.22 -1.62
CA LEU A 65 18.31 -2.08 -0.66
C LEU A 65 16.96 -1.77 -1.33
N GLY A 66 16.97 -1.05 -2.45
CA GLY A 66 15.75 -0.75 -3.21
C GLY A 66 14.99 -1.99 -3.68
N TRP A 67 15.68 -3.10 -3.93
CA TRP A 67 15.05 -4.35 -4.32
C TRP A 67 14.18 -4.98 -3.24
N ILE A 68 14.46 -4.72 -1.95
CA ILE A 68 13.65 -5.26 -0.83
C ILE A 68 12.19 -4.81 -0.97
N PHE A 69 11.98 -3.51 -1.21
CA PHE A 69 10.65 -2.94 -1.43
C PHE A 69 9.97 -3.50 -2.68
N SER A 70 10.69 -3.57 -3.80
CA SER A 70 10.16 -4.11 -5.06
C SER A 70 9.77 -5.58 -4.95
N ILE A 71 10.60 -6.42 -4.31
CA ILE A 71 10.30 -7.84 -4.06
C ILE A 71 9.07 -7.96 -3.14
N ALA A 72 8.94 -7.13 -2.10
CA ALA A 72 7.81 -7.17 -1.20
C ALA A 72 6.48 -6.87 -1.91
N LEU A 73 6.44 -5.83 -2.74
CA LEU A 73 5.23 -5.47 -3.49
C LEU A 73 4.95 -6.44 -4.65
N PHE A 74 5.97 -6.98 -5.31
CA PHE A 74 5.79 -8.06 -6.27
C PHE A 74 5.16 -9.28 -5.60
N SER A 75 5.73 -9.71 -4.47
CA SER A 75 5.23 -10.86 -3.69
C SER A 75 3.83 -10.62 -3.15
N LEU A 76 3.47 -9.37 -2.81
CA LEU A 76 2.11 -8.99 -2.44
C LEU A 76 1.11 -9.33 -3.53
N GLY A 77 1.31 -8.84 -4.74
CA GLY A 77 0.37 -9.10 -5.83
C GLY A 77 0.36 -10.57 -6.25
N ALA A 78 1.53 -11.22 -6.32
CA ALA A 78 1.64 -12.63 -6.65
C ALA A 78 0.91 -13.52 -5.63
N SER A 79 1.12 -13.30 -4.33
CA SER A 79 0.45 -14.06 -3.27
C SER A 79 -1.05 -13.78 -3.21
N ALA A 80 -1.49 -12.55 -3.39
CA ALA A 80 -2.90 -12.21 -3.50
C ALA A 80 -3.59 -12.96 -4.65
N ALA A 81 -2.93 -13.05 -5.80
CA ALA A 81 -3.44 -13.79 -6.96
C ALA A 81 -3.52 -15.30 -6.70
N LEU A 82 -2.48 -15.89 -6.11
CA LEU A 82 -2.39 -17.31 -5.84
C LEU A 82 -3.35 -17.76 -4.71
N PHE A 83 -3.39 -17.01 -3.62
CA PHE A 83 -4.14 -17.38 -2.42
C PHE A 83 -5.58 -16.84 -2.37
N GLY A 84 -6.01 -16.01 -3.34
CA GLY A 84 -7.36 -15.45 -3.35
C GLY A 84 -8.48 -16.49 -3.34
N GLN A 85 -8.36 -17.57 -4.12
CA GLN A 85 -9.34 -18.68 -4.10
C GLN A 85 -9.28 -19.50 -2.81
N TRP A 86 -8.09 -19.74 -2.28
CA TRP A 86 -7.90 -20.43 -1.02
C TRP A 86 -8.57 -19.65 0.11
N LEU A 87 -8.39 -18.33 0.17
CA LEU A 87 -9.01 -17.44 1.15
C LEU A 87 -10.56 -17.57 1.18
N GLU A 88 -11.18 -17.60 0.01
CA GLU A 88 -12.65 -17.72 -0.09
C GLU A 88 -13.15 -19.07 0.45
N ARG A 89 -12.33 -20.13 0.41
CA ARG A 89 -12.64 -21.46 0.95
C ARG A 89 -12.44 -21.54 2.46
N VAL A 90 -11.28 -21.10 2.95
CA VAL A 90 -10.91 -21.27 4.37
C VAL A 90 -11.49 -20.20 5.29
N GLY A 91 -11.93 -19.09 4.73
CA GLY A 91 -12.47 -17.95 5.45
C GLY A 91 -11.41 -16.96 5.97
N PRO A 92 -11.87 -15.76 6.40
CA PRO A 92 -10.97 -14.64 6.69
C PRO A 92 -10.07 -14.88 7.91
N ARG A 93 -10.54 -15.54 8.95
CA ARG A 93 -9.76 -15.74 10.18
C ARG A 93 -8.50 -16.56 9.93
N LYS A 94 -8.63 -17.67 9.21
CA LYS A 94 -7.50 -18.54 8.86
C LYS A 94 -6.53 -17.83 7.91
N ALA A 95 -7.04 -17.06 6.96
CA ALA A 95 -6.22 -16.26 6.07
C ALA A 95 -5.46 -15.14 6.81
N MET A 96 -6.12 -14.42 7.72
CA MET A 96 -5.47 -13.38 8.54
C MET A 96 -4.41 -13.97 9.49
N PHE A 97 -4.64 -15.18 10.02
CA PHE A 97 -3.64 -15.89 10.82
C PHE A 97 -2.39 -16.21 9.99
N ALA A 98 -2.58 -16.78 8.80
CA ALA A 98 -1.48 -17.05 7.88
C ALA A 98 -0.74 -15.77 7.48
N ALA A 99 -1.48 -14.67 7.22
CA ALA A 99 -0.90 -13.37 6.93
C ALA A 99 -0.05 -12.83 8.11
N ALA A 100 -0.54 -12.96 9.35
CA ALA A 100 0.18 -12.52 10.54
C ALA A 100 1.49 -13.31 10.72
N LEU A 101 1.45 -14.63 10.54
CA LEU A 101 2.65 -15.47 10.62
C LEU A 101 3.67 -15.11 9.52
N ALA A 102 3.22 -14.96 8.28
CA ALA A 102 4.10 -14.67 7.15
C ALA A 102 4.70 -13.25 7.27
N PHE A 103 3.88 -12.24 7.56
CA PHE A 103 4.31 -10.85 7.66
C PHE A 103 5.28 -10.64 8.82
N SER A 104 4.88 -11.04 10.02
CA SER A 104 5.72 -10.89 11.22
C SER A 104 6.95 -11.80 11.17
N GLY A 105 6.79 -13.04 10.72
CA GLY A 105 7.92 -13.96 10.49
C GLY A 105 8.92 -13.40 9.48
N GLY A 106 8.42 -12.68 8.46
CA GLY A 106 9.25 -11.96 7.51
C GLY A 106 10.14 -10.88 8.16
N PHE A 107 9.61 -10.14 9.13
CA PHE A 107 10.38 -9.18 9.92
C PHE A 107 11.45 -9.86 10.77
N LEU A 108 11.14 -11.02 11.40
CA LEU A 108 12.09 -11.78 12.22
C LEU A 108 13.25 -12.32 11.37
N VAL A 109 12.95 -12.87 10.19
CA VAL A 109 13.98 -13.38 9.26
C VAL A 109 14.82 -12.22 8.72
N ALA A 110 14.22 -11.07 8.41
CA ALA A 110 14.94 -9.89 7.97
C ALA A 110 15.84 -9.33 9.09
N SER A 111 15.36 -9.28 10.34
CA SER A 111 16.17 -8.91 11.51
C SER A 111 17.42 -9.79 11.61
N LEU A 112 17.26 -11.11 11.49
CA LEU A 112 18.39 -12.04 11.47
C LEU A 112 19.35 -11.73 10.31
N GLY A 113 18.82 -11.44 9.11
CA GLY A 113 19.63 -11.06 7.95
C GLY A 113 20.44 -9.79 8.16
N ILE A 114 19.86 -8.81 8.85
CA ILE A 114 20.54 -7.56 9.21
C ILE A 114 21.68 -7.83 10.19
N HIS A 115 21.43 -8.58 11.26
CA HIS A 115 22.46 -8.92 12.27
C HIS A 115 23.61 -9.76 11.69
N LEU A 116 23.30 -10.66 10.75
CA LEU A 116 24.30 -11.50 10.07
C LEU A 116 24.92 -10.82 8.84
N HIS A 117 24.51 -9.61 8.52
CA HIS A 117 24.87 -8.88 7.28
C HIS A 117 24.65 -9.71 6.01
N GLN A 118 23.51 -10.42 5.95
CA GLN A 118 23.14 -11.30 4.82
C GLN A 118 21.91 -10.75 4.09
N ILE A 119 22.15 -9.99 3.01
CA ILE A 119 21.08 -9.32 2.25
C ILE A 119 20.02 -10.29 1.72
N TRP A 120 20.38 -11.51 1.32
CA TRP A 120 19.45 -12.49 0.81
C TRP A 120 18.43 -12.94 1.87
N LEU A 121 18.77 -12.94 3.18
CA LEU A 121 17.83 -13.17 4.27
C LEU A 121 16.85 -12.01 4.40
N VAL A 122 17.28 -10.77 4.15
CA VAL A 122 16.39 -9.61 4.15
C VAL A 122 15.43 -9.67 2.96
N TYR A 123 15.91 -10.07 1.77
CA TYR A 123 15.05 -10.31 0.60
C TYR A 123 14.03 -11.42 0.86
N LEU A 124 14.47 -12.55 1.43
CA LEU A 124 13.59 -13.67 1.77
C LEU A 124 12.60 -13.26 2.88
N GLY A 125 13.09 -12.62 3.94
CA GLY A 125 12.28 -12.24 5.11
C GLY A 125 11.29 -11.13 4.75
N HIS A 126 11.75 -9.90 4.63
CA HIS A 126 10.87 -8.75 4.40
C HIS A 126 10.30 -8.73 2.98
N GLY A 127 11.10 -9.09 1.98
CA GLY A 127 10.67 -9.12 0.58
C GLY A 127 9.65 -10.23 0.31
N VAL A 128 10.04 -11.49 0.42
CA VAL A 128 9.18 -12.61 0.02
C VAL A 128 8.14 -12.96 1.09
N LEU A 129 8.57 -13.34 2.30
CA LEU A 129 7.64 -13.75 3.36
C LEU A 129 6.74 -12.58 3.80
N GLY A 130 7.33 -11.40 4.02
CA GLY A 130 6.59 -10.19 4.32
C GLY A 130 5.58 -9.86 3.21
N GLY A 131 6.01 -9.93 1.94
CA GLY A 131 5.16 -9.72 0.77
C GLY A 131 4.00 -10.73 0.66
N ILE A 132 4.22 -12.00 0.98
CA ILE A 132 3.14 -13.00 1.07
C ILE A 132 2.13 -12.62 2.15
N GLY A 133 2.62 -12.22 3.33
CA GLY A 133 1.77 -11.73 4.40
C GLY A 133 0.99 -10.49 4.03
N LEU A 134 1.61 -9.54 3.30
CA LEU A 134 0.98 -8.35 2.72
C LEU A 134 -0.20 -8.73 1.83
N GLY A 135 -0.02 -9.62 0.85
CA GLY A 135 -1.05 -9.94 -0.14
C GLY A 135 -2.25 -10.67 0.47
N ILE A 136 -2.02 -11.68 1.31
CA ILE A 136 -3.09 -12.40 2.01
C ILE A 136 -3.81 -11.46 2.98
N GLY A 137 -3.05 -10.66 3.74
CA GLY A 137 -3.56 -9.69 4.70
C GLY A 137 -4.35 -8.56 4.05
N TYR A 138 -4.02 -8.19 2.81
CA TYR A 138 -4.72 -7.15 2.07
C TYR A 138 -6.11 -7.60 1.59
N ILE A 139 -6.21 -8.75 0.91
CA ILE A 139 -7.49 -9.17 0.29
C ILE A 139 -8.51 -9.71 1.29
N SER A 140 -8.08 -10.28 2.42
CA SER A 140 -8.96 -10.94 3.38
C SER A 140 -9.95 -9.99 4.06
N PRO A 141 -9.54 -8.87 4.67
CA PRO A 141 -10.47 -7.90 5.26
C PRO A 141 -11.40 -7.25 4.23
N VAL A 142 -10.86 -6.93 3.03
CA VAL A 142 -11.63 -6.28 1.95
C VAL A 142 -12.80 -7.15 1.51
N SER A 143 -12.54 -8.43 1.22
CA SER A 143 -13.58 -9.40 0.87
C SER A 143 -14.63 -9.54 1.97
N THR A 144 -14.20 -9.52 3.23
CA THR A 144 -15.10 -9.66 4.38
C THR A 144 -15.99 -8.45 4.57
N LEU A 145 -15.45 -7.21 4.49
CA LEU A 145 -16.26 -6.01 4.63
C LEU A 145 -17.28 -5.84 3.50
N MET A 146 -16.94 -6.19 2.27
CA MET A 146 -17.90 -6.16 1.16
C MET A 146 -19.09 -7.10 1.39
N LYS A 147 -18.91 -8.20 2.10
CA LYS A 147 -20.00 -9.12 2.48
C LYS A 147 -20.90 -8.52 3.57
N TRP A 148 -20.34 -7.69 4.48
CA TRP A 148 -21.08 -7.02 5.54
C TRP A 148 -21.82 -5.76 5.09
N PHE A 149 -21.33 -5.06 4.07
CA PHE A 149 -21.88 -3.80 3.57
C PHE A 149 -22.25 -3.91 2.07
N PRO A 150 -23.18 -4.81 1.70
CA PRO A 150 -23.58 -4.97 0.32
C PRO A 150 -24.31 -3.74 -0.24
N ASP A 151 -24.88 -2.91 0.64
CA ASP A 151 -25.59 -1.66 0.37
C ASP A 151 -24.65 -0.50 0.01
N LYS A 152 -23.41 -0.50 0.51
CA LYS A 152 -22.40 0.57 0.32
C LYS A 152 -21.01 -0.04 0.07
N PRO A 153 -20.78 -0.69 -1.08
CA PRO A 153 -19.54 -1.43 -1.31
C PRO A 153 -18.30 -0.56 -1.41
N GLY A 154 -18.38 0.66 -1.94
CA GLY A 154 -17.28 1.61 -1.99
C GLY A 154 -16.86 2.07 -0.60
N MET A 155 -17.82 2.43 0.25
CA MET A 155 -17.53 2.77 1.65
C MET A 155 -16.89 1.58 2.39
N ALA A 156 -17.39 0.35 2.16
CA ALA A 156 -16.85 -0.85 2.79
C ALA A 156 -15.37 -1.08 2.42
N THR A 157 -15.06 -0.97 1.14
CA THR A 157 -13.68 -1.12 0.65
C THR A 157 -12.78 0.03 1.14
N GLY A 158 -13.28 1.26 1.16
CA GLY A 158 -12.58 2.41 1.73
C GLY A 158 -12.21 2.20 3.20
N MET A 159 -13.16 1.78 4.04
CA MET A 159 -12.92 1.47 5.45
C MET A 159 -11.93 0.31 5.63
N ALA A 160 -11.97 -0.70 4.76
CA ALA A 160 -11.04 -1.80 4.84
C ALA A 160 -9.59 -1.35 4.55
N ILE A 161 -9.43 -0.57 3.46
CA ILE A 161 -8.12 -0.31 2.87
C ILE A 161 -7.47 1.00 3.40
N MET A 162 -8.25 1.88 4.04
CA MET A 162 -7.70 3.14 4.56
C MET A 162 -6.53 2.93 5.53
N GLY A 163 -6.57 1.89 6.35
CA GLY A 163 -5.49 1.53 7.25
C GLY A 163 -4.17 1.27 6.54
N PHE A 164 -4.21 0.65 5.36
CA PHE A 164 -3.00 0.42 4.57
C PHE A 164 -2.37 1.76 4.10
N GLY A 165 -3.19 2.73 3.70
CA GLY A 165 -2.70 4.07 3.35
C GLY A 165 -2.12 4.83 4.54
N GLY A 166 -2.72 4.66 5.73
CA GLY A 166 -2.30 5.34 6.97
C GLY A 166 -1.19 4.62 7.74
N GLY A 167 -0.82 3.40 7.35
CA GLY A 167 0.15 2.59 8.11
C GLY A 167 1.50 3.27 8.29
N ALA A 168 2.00 3.96 7.27
CA ALA A 168 3.28 4.67 7.34
C ALA A 168 3.27 5.86 8.30
N MET A 169 2.10 6.48 8.54
CA MET A 169 1.96 7.57 9.52
C MET A 169 2.32 7.12 10.94
N ILE A 170 2.04 5.86 11.27
CA ILE A 170 2.38 5.25 12.57
C ILE A 170 3.74 4.56 12.50
N ALA A 171 3.97 3.79 11.43
CA ALA A 171 5.16 2.96 11.32
C ALA A 171 6.46 3.77 11.17
N SER A 172 6.42 4.91 10.48
CA SER A 172 7.61 5.75 10.27
C SER A 172 8.15 6.35 11.57
N PRO A 173 7.38 7.07 12.39
CA PRO A 173 7.87 7.58 13.67
C PRO A 173 8.20 6.46 14.66
N MET A 174 7.46 5.35 14.64
CA MET A 174 7.75 4.19 15.47
C MET A 174 9.11 3.57 15.09
N ALA A 175 9.39 3.40 13.80
CA ALA A 175 10.66 2.86 13.32
C ALA A 175 11.84 3.77 13.70
N VAL A 176 11.73 5.07 13.46
CA VAL A 176 12.76 6.05 13.83
C VAL A 176 13.00 6.07 15.34
N GLY A 177 11.92 6.08 16.13
CA GLY A 177 12.03 6.05 17.59
C GLY A 177 12.68 4.76 18.11
N LEU A 178 12.36 3.60 17.55
CA LEU A 178 12.99 2.33 17.92
C LEU A 178 14.44 2.25 17.48
N MET A 179 14.78 2.70 16.26
CA MET A 179 16.16 2.76 15.80
C MET A 179 17.02 3.65 16.74
N ASN A 180 16.49 4.82 17.10
CA ASN A 180 17.19 5.70 18.07
C ASN A 180 17.32 5.07 19.44
N PHE A 181 16.32 4.33 19.90
CA PHE A 181 16.34 3.64 21.20
C PHE A 181 17.39 2.51 21.24
N TYR A 182 17.52 1.76 20.13
CA TYR A 182 18.46 0.63 20.02
C TYR A 182 19.83 1.03 19.48
N SER A 183 20.01 2.28 19.00
CA SER A 183 21.30 2.74 18.48
C SER A 183 22.37 2.73 19.59
N SER A 184 23.57 2.33 19.22
CA SER A 184 24.74 2.26 20.10
C SER A 184 26.01 2.52 19.29
N PRO A 185 27.18 2.66 19.92
CA PRO A 185 28.46 2.78 19.20
C PRO A 185 28.78 1.57 18.28
N SER A 186 28.04 0.46 18.40
CA SER A 186 28.21 -0.78 17.61
C SER A 186 26.97 -1.22 16.85
N SER A 187 25.87 -0.47 16.86
CA SER A 187 24.64 -0.81 16.15
C SER A 187 23.87 0.42 15.68
N THR A 188 23.35 0.39 14.45
CA THR A 188 22.40 1.38 13.95
C THR A 188 20.99 1.19 14.51
N GLY A 189 20.75 0.14 15.29
CA GLY A 189 19.44 -0.22 15.86
C GLY A 189 18.43 -0.77 14.87
N VAL A 190 18.80 -0.98 13.60
CA VAL A 190 17.83 -1.44 12.55
C VAL A 190 17.39 -2.87 12.77
N GLY A 191 18.32 -3.77 13.11
CA GLY A 191 18.02 -5.19 13.32
C GLY A 191 17.05 -5.41 14.47
N GLU A 192 17.29 -4.76 15.61
CA GLU A 192 16.46 -4.79 16.82
C GLU A 192 15.09 -4.14 16.55
N THR A 193 15.06 -3.08 15.74
CA THR A 193 13.82 -2.43 15.32
C THR A 193 12.95 -3.38 14.50
N PHE A 194 13.54 -4.11 13.54
CA PHE A 194 12.80 -5.13 12.77
C PHE A 194 12.24 -6.22 13.67
N LEU A 195 13.02 -6.73 14.63
CA LEU A 195 12.56 -7.70 15.60
C LEU A 195 11.35 -7.18 16.39
N THR A 196 11.47 -5.99 16.97
CA THR A 196 10.44 -5.39 17.82
C THR A 196 9.17 -5.08 17.02
N MET A 197 9.30 -4.48 15.84
CA MET A 197 8.15 -4.22 14.97
C MET A 197 7.46 -5.50 14.52
N GLY A 198 8.22 -6.57 14.22
CA GLY A 198 7.67 -7.86 13.88
C GLY A 198 6.78 -8.44 14.99
N LEU A 199 7.21 -8.34 16.26
CA LEU A 199 6.43 -8.78 17.41
C LEU A 199 5.17 -7.91 17.63
N ILE A 200 5.30 -6.59 17.53
CA ILE A 200 4.17 -5.65 17.64
C ILE A 200 3.12 -5.96 16.56
N TYR A 201 3.54 -6.12 15.31
CA TYR A 201 2.63 -6.43 14.22
C TYR A 201 1.96 -7.79 14.37
N PHE A 202 2.67 -8.80 14.86
CA PHE A 202 2.06 -10.07 15.18
C PHE A 202 0.90 -9.92 16.16
N LEU A 203 1.10 -9.20 17.26
CA LEU A 203 0.08 -8.99 18.29
C LEU A 203 -1.15 -8.25 17.75
N PHE A 204 -0.94 -7.16 16.99
CA PHE A 204 -2.05 -6.38 16.42
C PHE A 204 -2.79 -7.14 15.32
N MET A 205 -2.08 -7.88 14.48
CA MET A 205 -2.72 -8.71 13.45
C MET A 205 -3.48 -9.88 14.09
N MET A 206 -2.97 -10.48 15.15
CA MET A 206 -3.69 -11.50 15.93
C MET A 206 -4.96 -10.94 16.58
N PHE A 207 -4.92 -9.71 17.11
CA PHE A 207 -6.12 -9.03 17.60
C PHE A 207 -7.17 -8.89 16.50
N GLY A 208 -6.79 -8.36 15.31
CA GLY A 208 -7.69 -8.26 14.17
C GLY A 208 -8.29 -9.64 13.76
N MET A 209 -7.45 -10.66 13.71
CA MET A 209 -7.85 -12.03 13.38
C MET A 209 -8.87 -12.61 14.38
N LEU A 210 -8.70 -12.35 15.68
CA LEU A 210 -9.59 -12.88 16.73
C LEU A 210 -10.99 -12.27 16.69
N ILE A 211 -11.10 -10.98 16.39
CA ILE A 211 -12.38 -10.26 16.38
C ILE A 211 -13.16 -10.37 15.07
N ILE A 212 -12.52 -10.78 13.96
CA ILE A 212 -13.19 -10.87 12.66
C ILE A 212 -14.37 -11.84 12.68
N ARG A 213 -15.47 -11.45 12.04
CA ARG A 213 -16.68 -12.28 11.84
C ARG A 213 -17.14 -12.18 10.40
N ILE A 214 -17.82 -13.21 9.92
CA ILE A 214 -18.50 -13.22 8.62
C ILE A 214 -20.00 -13.13 8.81
N PRO A 215 -20.74 -12.51 7.87
CA PRO A 215 -22.19 -12.45 7.97
C PRO A 215 -22.81 -13.84 7.75
N PRO A 216 -24.03 -14.10 8.31
CA PRO A 216 -24.82 -15.29 7.98
C PRO A 216 -25.17 -15.32 6.48
N GLU A 217 -25.44 -16.50 5.93
CA GLU A 217 -25.73 -16.69 4.50
C GLU A 217 -26.90 -15.82 3.98
N ASN A 218 -27.93 -15.65 4.77
CA ASN A 218 -29.13 -14.86 4.40
C ASN A 218 -29.03 -13.36 4.74
N TYR A 219 -27.90 -12.90 5.29
CA TYR A 219 -27.71 -11.51 5.73
C TYR A 219 -27.97 -10.50 4.62
N ARG A 220 -27.52 -10.77 3.43
CA ARG A 220 -27.65 -9.90 2.26
C ARG A 220 -29.11 -9.67 1.85
N LEU A 221 -29.95 -10.70 1.90
CA LEU A 221 -31.38 -10.61 1.59
C LEU A 221 -32.11 -9.73 2.62
N ALA A 222 -31.66 -9.79 3.88
CA ALA A 222 -32.24 -8.98 4.95
C ALA A 222 -31.91 -7.48 4.80
N VAL A 223 -30.68 -7.14 4.34
CA VAL A 223 -30.22 -5.74 4.17
C VAL A 223 -30.84 -5.08 2.92
N ASN A 224 -31.09 -5.85 1.86
CA ASN A 224 -31.57 -5.34 0.57
C ASN A 224 -33.09 -5.45 0.39
N LYS A 225 -33.86 -5.72 1.44
CA LYS A 225 -35.34 -5.91 1.36
C LYS A 225 -36.08 -4.73 0.73
N GLU A 226 -35.54 -3.52 0.76
CA GLU A 226 -36.17 -2.30 0.22
C GLU A 226 -35.74 -1.94 -1.21
N LYS A 227 -34.70 -2.54 -1.74
CA LYS A 227 -34.29 -2.33 -3.14
C LYS A 227 -34.58 -3.60 -3.93
N SER A 228 -35.34 -3.49 -5.02
CA SER A 228 -35.56 -4.60 -5.96
C SER A 228 -34.26 -5.32 -6.23
N VAL A 229 -34.15 -6.57 -5.79
CA VAL A 229 -32.93 -7.38 -5.90
C VAL A 229 -32.63 -7.62 -7.37
N LYS A 230 -31.90 -6.70 -8.02
CA LYS A 230 -31.26 -7.04 -9.30
C LYS A 230 -30.39 -8.26 -9.01
N LYS A 231 -30.64 -9.35 -9.76
CA LYS A 231 -29.76 -10.53 -9.69
C LYS A 231 -28.35 -10.05 -9.95
N GLU A 232 -27.46 -10.13 -8.93
CA GLU A 232 -26.05 -9.84 -9.16
C GLU A 232 -25.50 -10.83 -10.17
N PRO A 233 -24.67 -10.38 -11.12
CA PRO A 233 -23.92 -11.29 -11.96
C PRO A 233 -23.08 -12.21 -11.06
N PHE A 234 -23.00 -13.46 -11.42
CA PHE A 234 -22.06 -14.39 -10.81
C PHE A 234 -21.08 -14.85 -11.87
N VAL A 235 -19.86 -14.37 -11.76
CA VAL A 235 -18.76 -14.78 -12.63
C VAL A 235 -17.68 -15.45 -11.76
N ASN A 236 -17.27 -16.64 -12.19
CA ASN A 236 -16.18 -17.36 -11.57
C ASN A 236 -14.85 -16.61 -11.83
N ALA A 237 -13.91 -16.63 -10.87
CA ALA A 237 -12.64 -15.96 -11.02
C ALA A 237 -11.84 -16.38 -12.27
N ASN A 238 -11.95 -17.66 -12.70
CA ASN A 238 -11.33 -18.15 -13.94
C ASN A 238 -12.02 -17.64 -15.22
N GLN A 239 -13.29 -17.29 -15.14
CA GLN A 239 -14.03 -16.66 -16.23
C GLN A 239 -13.78 -15.17 -16.29
N ALA A 240 -13.71 -14.51 -15.13
CA ALA A 240 -13.46 -13.06 -15.05
C ALA A 240 -12.18 -12.65 -15.76
N VAL A 241 -11.07 -13.39 -15.57
CA VAL A 241 -9.79 -13.13 -16.23
C VAL A 241 -9.78 -13.39 -17.75
N LYS A 242 -10.86 -13.92 -18.32
CA LYS A 242 -11.00 -14.08 -19.78
C LYS A 242 -11.83 -12.94 -20.40
N THR A 243 -12.28 -11.98 -19.61
CA THR A 243 -13.10 -10.87 -20.07
C THR A 243 -12.29 -9.62 -20.39
N PRO A 244 -12.64 -8.84 -21.42
CA PRO A 244 -11.97 -7.57 -21.71
C PRO A 244 -12.10 -6.58 -20.54
N GLN A 245 -13.18 -6.62 -19.78
CA GLN A 245 -13.41 -5.75 -18.61
C GLN A 245 -12.33 -5.95 -17.54
N PHE A 246 -11.89 -7.18 -17.32
CA PHE A 246 -10.80 -7.46 -16.38
C PHE A 246 -9.49 -6.80 -16.82
N TYR A 247 -9.12 -6.93 -18.10
CA TYR A 247 -7.88 -6.35 -18.62
C TYR A 247 -7.93 -4.82 -18.69
N LEU A 248 -9.09 -4.24 -19.00
CA LEU A 248 -9.27 -2.79 -18.93
C LEU A 248 -9.05 -2.27 -17.51
N LEU A 249 -9.64 -2.93 -16.50
CA LEU A 249 -9.42 -2.56 -15.10
C LEU A 249 -7.97 -2.82 -14.65
N PHE A 250 -7.35 -3.89 -15.15
CA PHE A 250 -5.93 -4.18 -14.91
C PHE A 250 -5.05 -3.03 -15.40
N THR A 251 -5.28 -2.57 -16.64
CA THR A 251 -4.52 -1.44 -17.23
C THR A 251 -4.77 -0.15 -16.46
N VAL A 252 -6.04 0.17 -16.17
CA VAL A 252 -6.42 1.35 -15.37
C VAL A 252 -5.70 1.34 -14.02
N LEU A 253 -5.69 0.21 -13.32
CA LEU A 253 -5.02 0.08 -12.03
C LEU A 253 -3.49 0.16 -12.20
N ALA A 254 -2.91 -0.54 -13.17
CA ALA A 254 -1.47 -0.55 -13.41
C ALA A 254 -0.94 0.86 -13.69
N LEU A 255 -1.59 1.62 -14.56
CA LEU A 255 -1.17 2.99 -14.89
C LEU A 255 -1.34 3.95 -13.70
N ASN A 256 -2.49 3.94 -13.04
CA ASN A 256 -2.74 4.77 -11.86
C ASN A 256 -1.72 4.49 -10.74
N VAL A 257 -1.41 3.21 -10.52
CA VAL A 257 -0.46 2.81 -9.46
C VAL A 257 0.97 3.13 -9.85
N THR A 258 1.36 2.95 -11.11
CA THR A 258 2.71 3.27 -11.59
C THR A 258 3.04 4.74 -11.31
N ALA A 259 2.12 5.65 -11.66
CA ALA A 259 2.28 7.08 -11.42
C ALA A 259 2.41 7.40 -9.92
N GLY A 260 1.48 6.90 -9.08
CA GLY A 260 1.48 7.20 -7.66
C GLY A 260 2.65 6.58 -6.88
N ILE A 261 3.03 5.33 -7.19
CA ILE A 261 4.10 4.64 -6.46
C ILE A 261 5.49 5.18 -6.84
N GLY A 262 5.66 5.64 -8.09
CA GLY A 262 6.86 6.32 -8.52
C GLY A 262 7.11 7.60 -7.70
N VAL A 263 6.06 8.38 -7.48
CA VAL A 263 6.11 9.57 -6.62
C VAL A 263 6.39 9.20 -5.16
N LEU A 264 5.61 8.27 -4.59
CA LEU A 264 5.77 7.89 -3.18
C LEU A 264 7.18 7.36 -2.86
N GLY A 265 7.76 6.60 -3.79
CA GLY A 265 9.11 6.04 -3.62
C GLY A 265 10.22 7.09 -3.59
N GLN A 266 9.97 8.29 -4.15
CA GLN A 266 10.95 9.37 -4.27
C GLN A 266 10.52 10.68 -3.59
N ALA A 267 9.36 10.72 -2.95
CA ALA A 267 8.75 11.95 -2.44
C ALA A 267 9.69 12.77 -1.54
N SER A 268 10.41 12.12 -0.63
CA SER A 268 11.34 12.78 0.29
C SER A 268 12.54 13.39 -0.46
N VAL A 269 13.13 12.65 -1.39
CA VAL A 269 14.29 13.11 -2.18
C VAL A 269 13.84 14.21 -3.12
N MET A 270 12.73 14.01 -3.80
CA MET A 270 12.19 14.95 -4.79
C MET A 270 11.95 16.34 -4.20
N ILE A 271 11.27 16.44 -3.05
CA ILE A 271 11.00 17.75 -2.43
C ILE A 271 12.29 18.42 -1.97
N GLN A 272 13.27 17.66 -1.45
CA GLN A 272 14.56 18.20 -1.03
C GLN A 272 15.38 18.71 -2.21
N GLU A 273 15.37 18.05 -3.35
CA GLU A 273 16.09 18.46 -4.55
C GLU A 273 15.43 19.64 -5.25
N MET A 274 14.10 19.64 -5.37
CA MET A 274 13.35 20.76 -6.00
C MET A 274 13.40 22.03 -5.16
N PHE A 275 13.50 21.93 -3.85
CA PHE A 275 13.61 23.06 -2.93
C PHE A 275 14.94 23.04 -2.18
N SER A 276 16.04 22.84 -2.93
CA SER A 276 17.40 22.91 -2.43
C SER A 276 17.91 24.36 -2.44
N ILE A 277 19.00 24.62 -1.71
CA ILE A 277 19.68 25.93 -1.67
C ILE A 277 20.15 26.39 -3.07
N GLN A 278 20.31 25.47 -3.99
CA GLN A 278 20.69 25.78 -5.38
C GLN A 278 19.50 26.17 -6.25
N SER A 279 18.28 25.81 -5.82
CA SER A 279 17.05 25.97 -6.60
C SER A 279 16.15 27.10 -6.08
N VAL A 280 16.21 27.40 -4.78
CA VAL A 280 15.32 28.38 -4.12
C VAL A 280 16.08 29.23 -3.09
N PRO A 281 15.55 30.41 -2.68
CA PRO A 281 16.09 31.18 -1.57
C PRO A 281 16.14 30.37 -0.25
N GLU A 282 17.11 30.68 0.61
CA GLU A 282 17.41 29.93 1.84
C GLU A 282 16.19 29.67 2.74
N HIS A 283 15.26 30.62 2.87
CA HIS A 283 14.06 30.49 3.67
C HIS A 283 13.02 29.51 3.11
N LEU A 284 13.17 29.06 1.86
CA LEU A 284 12.32 28.07 1.18
C LEU A 284 12.98 26.69 1.07
N VAL A 285 14.21 26.53 1.56
CA VAL A 285 14.94 25.28 1.50
C VAL A 285 14.26 24.22 2.36
N VAL A 286 14.00 23.05 1.76
CA VAL A 286 13.37 21.91 2.45
C VAL A 286 14.45 20.94 2.92
N GLY A 287 14.65 20.89 4.22
CA GLY A 287 15.56 19.93 4.86
C GLY A 287 14.90 18.56 5.10
N ALA A 288 15.71 17.59 5.57
CA ALA A 288 15.27 16.20 5.77
C ALA A 288 14.07 16.04 6.72
N ALA A 289 13.99 16.82 7.80
CA ALA A 289 12.87 16.77 8.74
C ALA A 289 11.55 17.22 8.09
N ALA A 290 11.57 18.32 7.32
CA ALA A 290 10.40 18.81 6.59
C ALA A 290 9.99 17.83 5.47
N ALA A 291 10.96 17.21 4.79
CA ALA A 291 10.69 16.16 3.81
C ALA A 291 10.05 14.91 4.44
N GLY A 292 10.47 14.52 5.65
CA GLY A 292 9.81 13.48 6.44
C GLY A 292 8.36 13.84 6.78
N GLY A 293 8.11 15.09 7.18
CA GLY A 293 6.77 15.64 7.40
C GLY A 293 5.90 15.61 6.13
N PHE A 294 6.48 15.91 4.98
CA PHE A 294 5.80 15.82 3.69
C PHE A 294 5.34 14.38 3.38
N VAL A 295 6.21 13.39 3.55
CA VAL A 295 5.86 11.96 3.37
C VAL A 295 4.73 11.56 4.32
N GLY A 296 4.78 11.99 5.58
CA GLY A 296 3.70 11.77 6.56
C GLY A 296 2.37 12.39 6.11
N LEU A 297 2.40 13.61 5.59
CA LEU A 297 1.22 14.30 5.04
C LEU A 297 0.65 13.53 3.84
N LEU A 298 1.48 13.08 2.92
CA LEU A 298 1.04 12.24 1.79
C LEU A 298 0.37 10.95 2.26
N SER A 299 0.86 10.33 3.33
CA SER A 299 0.24 9.13 3.93
C SER A 299 -1.17 9.43 4.48
N ILE A 300 -1.37 10.59 5.11
CA ILE A 300 -2.69 11.05 5.58
C ILE A 300 -3.64 11.23 4.40
N PHE A 301 -3.22 11.91 3.34
CA PHE A 301 -4.04 12.10 2.14
C PHE A 301 -4.33 10.79 1.40
N ASN A 302 -3.38 9.85 1.37
CA ASN A 302 -3.59 8.49 0.87
C ASN A 302 -4.69 7.77 1.68
N MET A 303 -4.60 7.82 3.00
CA MET A 303 -5.58 7.21 3.91
C MET A 303 -6.98 7.80 3.73
N LEU A 304 -7.08 9.13 3.82
CA LEU A 304 -8.36 9.84 3.68
C LEU A 304 -8.93 9.67 2.27
N GLY A 305 -8.08 9.71 1.25
CA GLY A 305 -8.47 9.50 -0.14
C GLY A 305 -9.09 8.11 -0.38
N ARG A 306 -8.58 7.07 0.26
CA ARG A 306 -9.15 5.72 0.18
C ARG A 306 -10.59 5.67 0.69
N PHE A 307 -10.86 6.34 1.79
CA PHE A 307 -12.23 6.39 2.33
C PHE A 307 -13.13 7.35 1.55
N PHE A 308 -12.66 8.57 1.31
CA PHE A 308 -13.44 9.63 0.66
C PHE A 308 -13.86 9.25 -0.77
N TRP A 309 -12.89 8.98 -1.65
CA TRP A 309 -13.17 8.71 -3.06
C TRP A 309 -13.93 7.42 -3.30
N SER A 310 -13.64 6.37 -2.54
CA SER A 310 -14.38 5.11 -2.69
C SER A 310 -15.83 5.23 -2.20
N SER A 311 -16.07 5.99 -1.13
CA SER A 311 -17.43 6.29 -0.65
C SER A 311 -18.17 7.18 -1.64
N LEU A 312 -17.52 8.20 -2.17
CA LEU A 312 -18.08 9.11 -3.17
C LEU A 312 -18.40 8.37 -4.48
N SER A 313 -17.62 7.35 -4.84
CA SER A 313 -17.85 6.52 -6.02
C SER A 313 -19.16 5.70 -5.94
N ASP A 314 -19.71 5.48 -4.75
CA ASP A 314 -21.05 4.88 -4.59
C ASP A 314 -22.18 5.79 -5.11
N GLN A 315 -21.92 7.11 -5.16
CA GLN A 315 -22.88 8.13 -5.63
C GLN A 315 -22.60 8.56 -7.06
N LEU A 316 -21.33 8.89 -7.38
CA LEU A 316 -20.92 9.37 -8.72
C LEU A 316 -20.89 8.25 -9.77
N GLY A 317 -20.78 6.99 -9.33
CA GLY A 317 -20.48 5.84 -10.17
C GLY A 317 -18.98 5.66 -10.41
N ARG A 318 -18.56 4.38 -10.59
CA ARG A 318 -17.14 4.00 -10.67
C ARG A 318 -16.42 4.65 -11.86
N LYS A 319 -17.07 4.63 -13.02
CA LYS A 319 -16.51 5.19 -14.26
C LYS A 319 -16.19 6.68 -14.11
N ASN A 320 -17.16 7.46 -13.61
CA ASN A 320 -16.97 8.91 -13.45
C ASN A 320 -15.87 9.23 -12.44
N THR A 321 -15.79 8.46 -11.35
CA THR A 321 -14.72 8.62 -10.35
C THR A 321 -13.34 8.41 -10.98
N PHE A 322 -13.13 7.36 -11.77
CA PHE A 322 -11.86 7.15 -12.47
C PHE A 322 -11.60 8.21 -13.55
N SER A 323 -12.64 8.69 -14.24
CA SER A 323 -12.48 9.82 -15.18
C SER A 323 -11.94 11.08 -14.47
N ILE A 324 -12.44 11.37 -13.26
CA ILE A 324 -11.91 12.47 -12.45
C ILE A 324 -10.43 12.21 -12.10
N PHE A 325 -10.08 11.00 -11.68
CA PHE A 325 -8.69 10.67 -11.34
C PHE A 325 -7.73 10.90 -12.50
N PHE A 326 -8.10 10.51 -13.71
CA PHE A 326 -7.24 10.69 -14.87
C PHE A 326 -7.17 12.14 -15.31
N LEU A 327 -8.31 12.83 -15.46
CA LEU A 327 -8.31 14.20 -15.95
C LEU A 327 -7.65 15.18 -14.95
N LEU A 328 -8.05 15.10 -13.69
CA LEU A 328 -7.46 15.94 -12.65
C LEU A 328 -6.01 15.54 -12.35
N GLY A 329 -5.71 14.23 -12.33
CA GLY A 329 -4.36 13.72 -12.15
C GLY A 329 -3.40 14.20 -13.22
N ALA A 330 -3.77 14.09 -14.51
CA ALA A 330 -2.98 14.59 -15.62
C ALA A 330 -2.69 16.09 -15.48
N LEU A 331 -3.73 16.90 -15.18
CA LEU A 331 -3.56 18.33 -14.94
C LEU A 331 -2.57 18.61 -13.80
N LEU A 332 -2.74 17.94 -12.67
CA LEU A 332 -1.87 18.14 -11.50
C LEU A 332 -0.42 17.73 -11.78
N TYR A 333 -0.19 16.59 -12.45
CA TYR A 333 1.17 16.19 -12.85
C TYR A 333 1.85 17.18 -13.76
N ILE A 334 1.11 17.83 -14.69
CA ILE A 334 1.62 18.92 -15.54
C ILE A 334 1.98 20.16 -14.70
N LEU A 335 1.19 20.46 -13.67
CA LEU A 335 1.38 21.66 -12.85
C LEU A 335 2.47 21.52 -11.77
N VAL A 336 2.83 20.28 -11.37
CA VAL A 336 3.87 20.05 -10.35
C VAL A 336 5.23 20.67 -10.71
N PRO A 337 5.80 20.49 -11.92
CA PRO A 337 7.06 21.13 -12.30
C PRO A 337 6.96 22.67 -12.29
N PHE A 338 5.83 23.22 -12.67
CA PHE A 338 5.58 24.66 -12.60
C PHE A 338 5.61 25.17 -11.15
N ALA A 339 4.95 24.49 -10.21
CA ALA A 339 5.01 24.86 -8.79
C ALA A 339 6.44 24.81 -8.24
N GLY A 340 7.23 23.81 -8.64
CA GLY A 340 8.65 23.70 -8.30
C GLY A 340 9.49 24.85 -8.85
N SER A 341 9.35 25.17 -10.14
CA SER A 341 10.11 26.25 -10.79
C SER A 341 9.78 27.64 -10.24
N GLN A 342 8.58 27.85 -9.71
CA GLN A 342 8.18 29.09 -9.02
C GLN A 342 8.62 29.13 -7.55
N GLY A 343 9.29 28.10 -7.03
CA GLY A 343 9.65 27.99 -5.62
C GLY A 343 8.43 27.90 -4.67
N ASN A 344 7.26 27.52 -5.18
CA ASN A 344 6.04 27.49 -4.39
C ASN A 344 5.83 26.11 -3.71
N VAL A 345 6.44 25.95 -2.54
CA VAL A 345 6.38 24.72 -1.73
C VAL A 345 4.94 24.32 -1.40
N LEU A 346 4.06 25.29 -1.09
CA LEU A 346 2.67 24.99 -0.69
C LEU A 346 1.85 24.44 -1.86
N LEU A 347 1.97 25.01 -3.05
CA LEU A 347 1.32 24.46 -4.24
C LEU A 347 1.85 23.08 -4.60
N PHE A 348 3.15 22.89 -4.53
CA PHE A 348 3.79 21.59 -4.75
C PHE A 348 3.22 20.52 -3.81
N ILE A 349 3.20 20.79 -2.50
CA ILE A 349 2.64 19.90 -1.49
C ILE A 349 1.15 19.66 -1.76
N GLY A 350 0.38 20.70 -2.05
CA GLY A 350 -1.05 20.59 -2.33
C GLY A 350 -1.37 19.73 -3.54
N PHE A 351 -0.61 19.87 -4.63
CA PHE A 351 -0.78 19.05 -5.84
C PHE A 351 -0.48 17.58 -5.56
N PHE A 352 0.63 17.28 -4.88
CA PHE A 352 0.93 15.91 -4.51
C PHE A 352 -0.05 15.31 -3.49
N ALA A 353 -0.52 16.08 -2.53
CA ALA A 353 -1.55 15.65 -1.59
C ALA A 353 -2.82 15.19 -2.33
N LEU A 354 -3.29 15.98 -3.32
CA LEU A 354 -4.43 15.61 -4.16
C LEU A 354 -4.14 14.38 -5.03
N ILE A 355 -2.99 14.32 -5.72
CA ILE A 355 -2.57 13.17 -6.53
C ILE A 355 -2.58 11.89 -5.67
N ILE A 356 -1.97 11.93 -4.50
CA ILE A 356 -1.88 10.76 -3.62
C ILE A 356 -3.22 10.41 -2.99
N SER A 357 -4.13 11.37 -2.78
CA SER A 357 -5.50 11.06 -2.37
C SER A 357 -6.25 10.27 -3.43
N MET A 358 -6.10 10.66 -4.71
CA MET A 358 -6.72 9.94 -5.85
C MET A 358 -6.06 8.57 -6.09
N TYR A 359 -4.74 8.47 -5.94
CA TYR A 359 -4.03 7.19 -5.93
C TYR A 359 -4.62 6.22 -4.89
N GLY A 360 -4.78 6.67 -3.65
CA GLY A 360 -5.43 5.89 -2.60
C GLY A 360 -6.88 5.53 -2.95
N GLY A 361 -7.63 6.50 -3.46
CA GLY A 361 -9.01 6.33 -3.92
C GLY A 361 -9.15 5.30 -5.04
N GLY A 362 -8.23 5.27 -5.98
CA GLY A 362 -8.17 4.29 -7.06
C GLY A 362 -8.11 2.86 -6.53
N PHE A 363 -7.18 2.59 -5.60
CA PHE A 363 -7.11 1.28 -4.94
C PHE A 363 -8.39 0.88 -4.24
N ALA A 364 -8.99 1.80 -3.50
CA ALA A 364 -10.17 1.49 -2.69
C ALA A 364 -11.45 1.35 -3.52
N THR A 365 -11.51 1.97 -4.69
CA THR A 365 -12.68 1.90 -5.59
C THR A 365 -12.69 0.61 -6.43
N ILE A 366 -11.52 0.05 -6.76
CA ILE A 366 -11.40 -1.15 -7.62
C ILE A 366 -12.17 -2.36 -7.09
N PRO A 367 -12.08 -2.78 -5.82
CA PRO A 367 -12.82 -3.97 -5.36
C PRO A 367 -14.33 -3.79 -5.49
N ALA A 368 -14.84 -2.59 -5.24
CA ALA A 368 -16.25 -2.28 -5.44
C ALA A 368 -16.65 -2.31 -6.92
N TYR A 369 -15.78 -1.84 -7.81
CA TYR A 369 -15.99 -1.94 -9.26
C TYR A 369 -16.00 -3.39 -9.74
N LEU A 370 -15.07 -4.23 -9.25
CA LEU A 370 -15.08 -5.67 -9.53
C LEU A 370 -16.36 -6.36 -9.04
N LYS A 371 -16.84 -5.98 -7.84
CA LYS A 371 -18.12 -6.46 -7.33
C LYS A 371 -19.28 -6.12 -8.27
N ASP A 372 -19.31 -4.87 -8.76
CA ASP A 372 -20.39 -4.39 -9.64
C ASP A 372 -20.38 -5.13 -10.99
N LEU A 373 -19.20 -5.54 -11.51
CA LEU A 373 -19.06 -6.26 -12.78
C LEU A 373 -19.21 -7.78 -12.65
N PHE A 374 -18.67 -8.39 -11.60
CA PHE A 374 -18.51 -9.85 -11.50
C PHE A 374 -19.28 -10.47 -10.32
N GLY A 375 -19.87 -9.65 -9.46
CA GLY A 375 -20.59 -10.09 -8.26
C GLY A 375 -19.69 -10.33 -7.04
N THR A 376 -20.35 -10.60 -5.91
CA THR A 376 -19.69 -10.65 -4.58
C THR A 376 -19.02 -11.99 -4.27
N LYS A 377 -19.46 -13.10 -4.89
CA LYS A 377 -19.14 -14.46 -4.42
C LYS A 377 -17.67 -14.83 -4.49
N GLN A 378 -16.95 -14.40 -5.53
CA GLN A 378 -15.51 -14.62 -5.71
C GLN A 378 -14.72 -13.33 -5.89
N VAL A 379 -15.25 -12.21 -5.42
CA VAL A 379 -14.63 -10.89 -5.61
C VAL A 379 -13.22 -10.81 -5.00
N GLY A 380 -12.96 -11.46 -3.87
CA GLY A 380 -11.62 -11.53 -3.27
C GLY A 380 -10.61 -12.24 -4.17
N ALA A 381 -11.02 -13.35 -4.81
CA ALA A 381 -10.17 -14.08 -5.74
C ALA A 381 -9.92 -13.30 -7.05
N ILE A 382 -10.93 -12.60 -7.56
CA ILE A 382 -10.80 -11.75 -8.75
C ILE A 382 -9.90 -10.55 -8.44
N HIS A 383 -10.13 -9.91 -7.30
CA HIS A 383 -9.32 -8.79 -6.83
C HIS A 383 -7.85 -9.18 -6.63
N GLY A 384 -7.60 -10.35 -5.99
CA GLY A 384 -6.24 -10.86 -5.82
C GLY A 384 -5.50 -10.99 -7.15
N ARG A 385 -6.15 -11.51 -8.20
CA ARG A 385 -5.56 -11.58 -9.55
C ARG A 385 -5.32 -10.21 -10.17
N LEU A 386 -6.23 -9.25 -9.93
CA LEU A 386 -6.06 -7.88 -10.41
C LEU A 386 -4.87 -7.18 -9.74
N LEU A 387 -4.52 -7.53 -8.50
CA LEU A 387 -3.37 -6.96 -7.80
C LEU A 387 -2.00 -7.30 -8.42
N LEU A 388 -1.92 -8.21 -9.41
CA LEU A 388 -0.75 -8.34 -10.27
C LEU A 388 -0.44 -7.03 -11.03
N ALA A 389 -1.43 -6.19 -11.28
CA ALA A 389 -1.23 -4.84 -11.79
C ALA A 389 -0.37 -3.99 -10.84
N TRP A 390 -0.54 -4.18 -9.53
CA TRP A 390 0.31 -3.53 -8.53
C TRP A 390 1.74 -4.07 -8.53
N SER A 391 1.92 -5.40 -8.68
CA SER A 391 3.26 -5.99 -8.84
C SER A 391 4.00 -5.40 -10.06
N LEU A 392 3.30 -5.25 -11.18
CA LEU A 392 3.85 -4.61 -12.38
C LEU A 392 4.23 -3.15 -12.12
N ALA A 393 3.33 -2.38 -11.52
CA ALA A 393 3.54 -0.97 -11.20
C ALA A 393 4.68 -0.75 -10.20
N ALA A 394 4.86 -1.65 -9.24
CA ALA A 394 5.93 -1.59 -8.24
C ALA A 394 7.33 -1.77 -8.85
N LEU A 395 7.41 -2.44 -9.99
CA LEU A 395 8.64 -2.52 -10.78
C LEU A 395 8.79 -1.30 -11.70
N LEU A 396 7.73 -0.93 -12.42
CA LEU A 396 7.79 0.14 -13.42
C LEU A 396 7.92 1.54 -12.81
N GLY A 397 7.18 1.87 -11.74
CA GLY A 397 7.15 3.20 -11.17
C GLY A 397 8.51 3.72 -10.70
N PRO A 398 9.18 3.04 -9.75
CA PRO A 398 10.52 3.44 -9.30
C PRO A 398 11.57 3.39 -10.41
N VAL A 399 11.50 2.40 -11.32
CA VAL A 399 12.42 2.31 -12.47
C VAL A 399 12.27 3.53 -13.36
N LEU A 400 11.06 3.88 -13.77
CA LEU A 400 10.82 5.08 -14.61
C LEU A 400 11.37 6.34 -13.95
N VAL A 401 11.03 6.59 -12.68
CA VAL A 401 11.48 7.80 -11.98
C VAL A 401 13.00 7.84 -11.87
N ASN A 402 13.61 6.76 -11.40
CA ASN A 402 15.04 6.74 -11.10
C ASN A 402 15.91 6.77 -12.35
N TYR A 403 15.57 5.97 -13.39
CA TYR A 403 16.37 5.92 -14.62
C TYR A 403 16.23 7.20 -15.43
N ILE A 404 15.02 7.76 -15.56
CA ILE A 404 14.83 9.02 -16.28
C ILE A 404 15.58 10.14 -15.56
N ARG A 405 15.44 10.24 -14.23
CA ARG A 405 16.18 11.21 -13.43
C ARG A 405 17.69 11.06 -13.59
N ALA A 406 18.23 9.85 -13.43
CA ALA A 406 19.67 9.59 -13.57
C ALA A 406 20.16 9.94 -14.97
N TYR A 407 19.43 9.58 -16.02
CA TYR A 407 19.79 9.95 -17.40
C TYR A 407 19.81 11.46 -17.62
N GLN A 408 18.82 12.18 -17.11
CA GLN A 408 18.74 13.63 -17.23
C GLN A 408 19.88 14.36 -16.50
N ILE A 409 20.23 13.89 -15.31
CA ILE A 409 21.36 14.48 -14.54
C ILE A 409 22.71 14.11 -15.19
N ASN A 410 22.97 12.82 -15.43
CA ASN A 410 24.29 12.32 -15.78
C ASN A 410 24.60 12.51 -17.27
N SER A 411 23.61 12.41 -18.14
CA SER A 411 23.82 12.45 -19.61
C SER A 411 23.42 13.79 -20.23
N MET A 412 22.40 14.47 -19.69
CA MET A 412 21.92 15.75 -20.20
C MET A 412 22.43 16.95 -19.39
N GLY A 413 23.06 16.72 -18.22
CA GLY A 413 23.61 17.77 -17.37
C GLY A 413 22.56 18.67 -16.71
N LEU A 414 21.29 18.20 -16.59
CA LEU A 414 20.23 18.98 -15.96
C LEU A 414 20.41 19.05 -14.45
N ALA A 415 19.99 20.15 -13.85
CA ALA A 415 19.94 20.26 -12.39
C ALA A 415 18.96 19.22 -11.81
N PRO A 416 19.25 18.67 -10.58
CA PRO A 416 18.37 17.67 -9.95
C PRO A 416 16.91 18.10 -9.87
N ALA A 417 16.63 19.38 -9.62
CA ALA A 417 15.29 19.94 -9.58
C ALA A 417 14.54 19.84 -10.92
N GLU A 418 15.24 20.00 -12.05
CA GLU A 418 14.66 19.96 -13.39
C GLU A 418 14.44 18.53 -13.88
N ALA A 419 15.26 17.59 -13.38
CA ALA A 419 15.27 16.19 -13.82
C ALA A 419 13.96 15.43 -13.52
N TYR A 420 13.06 15.97 -12.69
CA TYR A 420 11.76 15.38 -12.43
C TYR A 420 10.68 15.78 -13.43
N SER A 421 10.86 16.89 -14.18
CA SER A 421 9.83 17.45 -15.03
C SER A 421 9.36 16.48 -16.12
N THR A 422 10.30 15.83 -16.81
CA THR A 422 9.97 14.83 -17.85
C THR A 422 9.20 13.65 -17.25
N THR A 423 9.61 13.19 -16.06
CA THR A 423 8.90 12.10 -15.37
C THR A 423 7.47 12.51 -15.04
N MET A 424 7.24 13.74 -14.56
CA MET A 424 5.89 14.22 -14.26
C MET A 424 5.03 14.30 -15.52
N TYR A 425 5.58 14.74 -16.66
CA TYR A 425 4.85 14.75 -17.93
C TYR A 425 4.51 13.35 -18.46
N ILE A 426 5.42 12.36 -18.27
CA ILE A 426 5.14 10.97 -18.58
C ILE A 426 4.03 10.41 -17.68
N MET A 427 4.02 10.78 -16.38
CA MET A 427 2.96 10.36 -15.45
C MET A 427 1.62 11.05 -15.74
N ALA A 428 1.62 12.20 -16.42
CA ALA A 428 0.42 12.90 -16.85
C ALA A 428 -0.25 12.23 -18.06
N ALA A 429 0.53 11.58 -18.94
CA ALA A 429 0.07 10.92 -20.18
C ALA A 429 -0.55 9.55 -19.89
#